data_b4bcccf111a9dece66ac691c2b1b108a
#
_entry.id   b4bcccf111a9dece66ac691c2b1b108a
#
_cell.length_a   1.000
_cell.length_b   1.000
_cell.length_c   1.000
_cell.angle_alpha   90.00
_cell.angle_beta   90.00
_cell.angle_gamma   90.00
#
_symmetry.space_group_name_H-M   'P 1'
#
loop_
_entity.id
_entity.type
_entity.pdbx_description
1 polymer ?
#
loop_
_entity_poly.entity_id
_entity_poly.type
_entity_poly.pdbx_seq_one_letter_code
_entity_poly.pdbx_strand_id
1 'polypeptide(L)'
;MKKYLIAIILLLPFIKGEAQTIVAGPMLGYAEHTESLIWLQVRDVQQATISYTEKGKSDWKELTLSAKKSSDAQVIKFVLSDLKMGASYQYKILLDAKEQTFTYPLAFKTKQLWEWRGDAPDFSFLLGSCNYVNDTAYDRPGKPYGQGANILNYMAETGADFMLWLGDNTYTREADYSSESGMKYRYQHTRSDVNLQKLLASMNHYATWDDHDYGDNDANKNFWFKDLSRKLFVDYWGNKIFGQNGEGVYQNFKWSDAEFFMLDDRWFRDESELDEKKNNKTQLGAKQLDWLKQSLVHSNAVFKFIVVGGQFLNTETDKESFNLYKKERAELLKFITDNKINGVVFLSGDRHHTELLKYESKPDDSDASGTKKSYAFNYPLYDLTSSPISAGPSNVLKTKEANNPYRVENTLVVDNNYCGIKISGKKGQRQLTISCYDKTGIVKWGYTINELDLKGK
;
A
#
# COMPACT_ATOMS: atom_id res chain seq x y z
N MET A 1 -21.88 30.26 -75.01
CA MET A 1 -21.59 28.98 -74.39
C MET A 1 -20.81 29.25 -73.14
N LYS A 2 -21.44 29.18 -71.96
CA LYS A 2 -20.77 29.33 -70.65
C LYS A 2 -20.33 27.94 -70.15
N LYS A 3 -19.00 27.77 -69.96
CA LYS A 3 -18.42 26.54 -69.39
C LYS A 3 -18.50 26.65 -67.87
N TYR A 4 -19.22 25.76 -67.21
CA TYR A 4 -19.24 25.61 -65.77
C TYR A 4 -18.12 24.65 -65.38
N LEU A 5 -17.18 25.13 -64.55
CA LEU A 5 -16.14 24.34 -63.95
C LEU A 5 -16.72 23.78 -62.65
N ILE A 6 -16.97 22.47 -62.57
CA ILE A 6 -17.38 21.79 -61.32
C ILE A 6 -16.11 21.43 -60.55
N ALA A 7 -15.87 22.12 -59.45
CA ALA A 7 -14.83 21.77 -58.50
C ALA A 7 -15.33 20.62 -57.57
N ILE A 8 -14.80 19.43 -57.75
CA ILE A 8 -15.02 18.28 -56.84
C ILE A 8 -14.16 18.50 -55.58
N ILE A 9 -14.77 18.92 -54.49
CA ILE A 9 -14.11 18.94 -53.17
C ILE A 9 -14.11 17.53 -52.63
N LEU A 10 -12.93 16.86 -52.66
CA LEU A 10 -12.69 15.60 -51.97
C LEU A 10 -12.67 15.86 -50.45
N LEU A 11 -13.80 15.55 -49.81
CA LEU A 11 -13.87 15.43 -48.34
C LEU A 11 -13.11 14.16 -47.91
N LEU A 12 -11.83 14.33 -47.59
CA LEU A 12 -11.09 13.28 -46.85
C LEU A 12 -11.71 13.18 -45.47
N PRO A 13 -12.15 11.97 -45.05
CA PRO A 13 -12.60 11.79 -43.69
C PRO A 13 -11.38 12.00 -42.76
N PHE A 14 -11.46 13.01 -41.92
CA PHE A 14 -10.56 13.12 -40.76
C PHE A 14 -10.84 11.92 -39.87
N ILE A 15 -10.09 10.84 -40.07
CA ILE A 15 -9.97 9.76 -39.07
C ILE A 15 -9.27 10.42 -37.87
N LYS A 16 -10.02 10.78 -36.85
CA LYS A 16 -9.45 11.07 -35.53
C LYS A 16 -8.83 9.75 -35.04
N GLY A 17 -7.58 9.52 -35.38
CA GLY A 17 -6.79 8.52 -34.70
C GLY A 17 -6.71 8.96 -33.25
N GLU A 18 -7.33 8.21 -32.34
CA GLU A 18 -7.08 8.40 -30.91
C GLU A 18 -5.59 8.22 -30.68
N ALA A 19 -4.95 9.18 -30.03
CA ALA A 19 -3.52 9.14 -29.82
C ALA A 19 -3.18 8.06 -28.81
N GLN A 20 -2.19 7.22 -29.11
CA GLN A 20 -1.57 6.29 -28.18
C GLN A 20 -1.19 7.03 -26.91
N THR A 21 -1.65 6.54 -25.75
CA THR A 21 -1.41 7.26 -24.51
C THR A 21 -1.04 6.32 -23.36
N ILE A 22 -0.11 6.78 -22.53
CA ILE A 22 0.04 6.28 -21.17
C ILE A 22 -1.08 6.90 -20.34
N VAL A 23 -1.92 6.06 -19.75
CA VAL A 23 -3.01 6.48 -18.87
C VAL A 23 -2.49 6.69 -17.45
N ALA A 24 -1.58 5.80 -17.00
CA ALA A 24 -0.93 5.91 -15.70
C ALA A 24 0.40 5.14 -15.67
N GLY A 25 1.29 5.56 -14.80
CA GLY A 25 2.62 4.97 -14.62
C GLY A 25 3.69 5.63 -15.50
N PRO A 26 4.89 5.01 -15.59
CA PRO A 26 5.24 3.70 -15.02
C PRO A 26 5.27 3.69 -13.50
N MET A 27 4.92 2.55 -12.90
CA MET A 27 5.03 2.30 -11.47
C MET A 27 6.07 1.19 -11.22
N LEU A 28 6.99 1.43 -10.30
CA LEU A 28 7.89 0.38 -9.83
C LEU A 28 7.12 -0.54 -8.88
N GLY A 29 6.90 -1.79 -9.29
CA GLY A 29 6.31 -2.83 -8.43
C GLY A 29 7.35 -3.44 -7.50
N TYR A 30 7.26 -4.75 -7.27
CA TYR A 30 8.25 -5.44 -6.44
C TYR A 30 9.66 -5.40 -7.06
N ALA A 31 10.67 -5.41 -6.18
CA ALA A 31 12.06 -5.63 -6.55
C ALA A 31 12.61 -6.84 -5.79
N GLU A 32 13.42 -7.66 -6.49
CA GLU A 32 14.18 -8.78 -5.95
C GLU A 32 15.66 -8.65 -6.32
N HIS A 33 16.47 -9.65 -5.97
CA HIS A 33 17.90 -9.65 -6.29
C HIS A 33 18.18 -9.65 -7.79
N THR A 34 17.38 -10.40 -8.55
CA THR A 34 17.58 -10.61 -9.99
C THR A 34 16.35 -10.33 -10.85
N GLU A 35 15.31 -9.77 -10.23
CA GLU A 35 14.01 -9.56 -10.88
C GLU A 35 13.36 -8.27 -10.37
N SER A 36 12.68 -7.54 -11.26
CA SER A 36 11.89 -6.36 -10.91
C SER A 36 10.66 -6.26 -11.79
N LEU A 37 9.56 -5.76 -11.26
CA LEU A 37 8.33 -5.51 -11.99
C LEU A 37 8.13 -4.02 -12.24
N ILE A 38 7.83 -3.66 -13.49
CA ILE A 38 7.39 -2.31 -13.87
C ILE A 38 5.98 -2.42 -14.45
N TRP A 39 5.05 -1.70 -13.84
CA TRP A 39 3.64 -1.65 -14.20
C TRP A 39 3.36 -0.40 -15.05
N LEU A 40 2.50 -0.55 -16.05
CA LEU A 40 2.07 0.52 -16.94
C LEU A 40 0.60 0.37 -17.31
N GLN A 41 -0.13 1.46 -17.45
CA GLN A 41 -1.48 1.46 -18.02
C GLN A 41 -1.51 2.29 -19.31
N VAL A 42 -2.00 1.69 -20.40
CA VAL A 42 -1.98 2.27 -21.75
C VAL A 42 -3.34 2.19 -22.42
N ARG A 43 -3.54 3.03 -23.45
CA ARG A 43 -4.72 3.03 -24.31
C ARG A 43 -4.32 3.16 -25.78
N ASP A 44 -5.06 2.49 -26.65
CA ASP A 44 -4.87 2.52 -28.14
C ASP A 44 -3.48 2.13 -28.61
N VAL A 45 -2.85 1.18 -27.92
CA VAL A 45 -1.49 0.68 -28.15
C VAL A 45 -1.57 -0.79 -28.59
N GLN A 46 -0.78 -1.19 -29.61
CA GLN A 46 -0.64 -2.57 -30.04
C GLN A 46 0.46 -3.31 -29.28
N GLN A 47 1.53 -2.61 -28.94
CA GLN A 47 2.65 -3.15 -28.17
C GLN A 47 3.29 -2.08 -27.31
N ALA A 48 3.75 -2.47 -26.14
CA ALA A 48 4.58 -1.65 -25.29
C ALA A 48 5.93 -2.32 -25.07
N THR A 49 7.00 -1.56 -25.18
CA THR A 49 8.37 -2.03 -24.98
C THR A 49 9.00 -1.25 -23.82
N ILE A 50 9.66 -1.99 -22.92
CA ILE A 50 10.61 -1.43 -21.99
C ILE A 50 12.03 -1.70 -22.49
N SER A 51 12.83 -0.64 -22.65
CA SER A 51 14.25 -0.72 -23.00
C SER A 51 15.04 -0.30 -21.77
N TYR A 52 15.96 -1.14 -21.27
CA TYR A 52 16.65 -0.92 -20.00
C TYR A 52 18.12 -1.30 -20.06
N THR A 53 18.94 -0.64 -19.25
CA THR A 53 20.37 -0.92 -19.12
C THR A 53 20.85 -0.65 -17.69
N GLU A 54 21.92 -1.32 -17.28
CA GLU A 54 22.62 -1.00 -16.03
C GLU A 54 23.20 0.43 -16.11
N LYS A 55 23.01 1.23 -15.07
CA LYS A 55 23.47 2.62 -15.05
C LYS A 55 24.97 2.72 -15.36
N GLY A 56 25.31 3.53 -16.35
CA GLY A 56 26.69 3.70 -16.84
C GLY A 56 27.12 2.67 -17.88
N LYS A 57 26.23 1.81 -18.35
CA LYS A 57 26.43 0.90 -19.48
C LYS A 57 25.67 1.39 -20.72
N SER A 58 26.05 0.86 -21.89
CA SER A 58 25.43 1.17 -23.18
C SER A 58 24.73 -0.03 -23.85
N ASP A 59 24.76 -1.20 -23.23
CA ASP A 59 24.09 -2.42 -23.70
C ASP A 59 22.64 -2.41 -23.23
N TRP A 60 21.76 -1.91 -24.09
CA TRP A 60 20.32 -1.87 -23.83
C TRP A 60 19.68 -3.22 -24.14
N LYS A 61 18.88 -3.72 -23.20
CA LYS A 61 18.00 -4.87 -23.37
C LYS A 61 16.58 -4.40 -23.55
N GLU A 62 15.77 -5.18 -24.26
CA GLU A 62 14.38 -4.85 -24.51
C GLU A 62 13.46 -6.01 -24.17
N LEU A 63 12.28 -5.68 -23.63
CA LEU A 63 11.18 -6.59 -23.43
C LEU A 63 9.93 -5.94 -24.02
N THR A 64 9.37 -6.58 -25.05
CA THR A 64 8.15 -6.13 -25.71
C THR A 64 6.98 -7.02 -25.32
N LEU A 65 5.87 -6.43 -24.93
CA LEU A 65 4.62 -7.09 -24.61
C LEU A 65 3.52 -6.58 -25.55
N SER A 66 2.73 -7.50 -26.05
CA SER A 66 1.56 -7.17 -26.86
C SER A 66 0.46 -6.56 -25.98
N ALA A 67 -0.21 -5.55 -26.52
CA ALA A 67 -1.42 -4.96 -25.98
C ALA A 67 -2.54 -5.13 -27.02
N LYS A 68 -3.78 -5.20 -26.56
CA LYS A 68 -4.93 -5.19 -27.47
C LYS A 68 -5.26 -3.74 -27.79
N LYS A 69 -5.14 -3.33 -29.05
CA LYS A 69 -5.57 -1.98 -29.44
C LYS A 69 -7.04 -1.79 -29.07
N SER A 70 -7.31 -0.92 -28.10
CA SER A 70 -8.64 -0.69 -27.53
C SER A 70 -8.69 0.72 -26.93
N SER A 71 -9.86 1.36 -27.02
CA SER A 71 -10.19 2.58 -26.29
C SER A 71 -10.24 2.36 -24.77
N ASP A 72 -10.41 1.10 -24.32
CA ASP A 72 -10.31 0.76 -22.90
C ASP A 72 -8.85 0.71 -22.47
N ALA A 73 -8.58 1.30 -21.33
CA ALA A 73 -7.24 1.27 -20.73
C ALA A 73 -6.86 -0.16 -20.31
N GLN A 74 -5.64 -0.57 -20.63
CA GLN A 74 -5.09 -1.88 -20.34
C GLN A 74 -3.87 -1.78 -19.45
N VAL A 75 -3.75 -2.74 -18.54
CA VAL A 75 -2.57 -2.89 -17.68
C VAL A 75 -1.54 -3.78 -18.38
N ILE A 76 -0.29 -3.34 -18.36
CA ILE A 76 0.88 -4.09 -18.81
C ILE A 76 1.86 -4.21 -17.63
N LYS A 77 2.38 -5.41 -17.40
CA LYS A 77 3.35 -5.70 -16.34
C LYS A 77 4.61 -6.28 -16.94
N PHE A 78 5.67 -5.50 -16.97
CA PHE A 78 6.98 -5.95 -17.40
C PHE A 78 7.70 -6.60 -16.22
N VAL A 79 7.91 -7.91 -16.29
CA VAL A 79 8.77 -8.64 -15.35
C VAL A 79 10.16 -8.75 -15.97
N LEU A 80 11.09 -7.99 -15.43
CA LEU A 80 12.49 -7.96 -15.88
C LEU A 80 13.28 -8.97 -15.08
N SER A 81 13.84 -9.99 -15.72
CA SER A 81 14.61 -11.07 -15.12
C SER A 81 16.10 -10.98 -15.50
N ASP A 82 16.92 -11.85 -14.94
CA ASP A 82 18.37 -11.93 -15.18
C ASP A 82 19.11 -10.61 -14.93
N LEU A 83 18.63 -9.86 -13.95
CA LEU A 83 19.24 -8.62 -13.49
C LEU A 83 20.42 -8.93 -12.55
N LYS A 84 21.38 -8.02 -12.47
CA LYS A 84 22.48 -8.10 -11.50
C LYS A 84 21.98 -7.67 -10.11
N MET A 85 22.43 -8.36 -9.08
CA MET A 85 22.13 -8.06 -7.68
C MET A 85 22.77 -6.75 -7.26
N GLY A 86 22.04 -5.91 -6.52
CA GLY A 86 22.53 -4.64 -5.97
C GLY A 86 22.89 -3.60 -7.05
N ALA A 87 22.35 -3.73 -8.25
CA ALA A 87 22.61 -2.85 -9.37
C ALA A 87 21.51 -1.79 -9.56
N SER A 88 21.90 -0.65 -10.12
CA SER A 88 20.96 0.40 -10.54
C SER A 88 20.79 0.35 -12.05
N TYR A 89 19.55 0.51 -12.49
CA TYR A 89 19.16 0.49 -13.89
C TYR A 89 18.47 1.79 -14.28
N GLN A 90 18.62 2.20 -15.52
CA GLN A 90 17.81 3.21 -16.19
C GLN A 90 16.97 2.53 -17.28
N TYR A 91 15.79 3.07 -17.55
CA TYR A 91 14.92 2.48 -18.55
C TYR A 91 14.14 3.54 -19.34
N LYS A 92 13.57 3.12 -20.45
CA LYS A 92 12.72 3.88 -21.37
C LYS A 92 11.47 3.08 -21.68
N ILE A 93 10.37 3.76 -21.95
CA ILE A 93 9.14 3.16 -22.41
C ILE A 93 8.89 3.57 -23.86
N LEU A 94 8.57 2.59 -24.71
CA LEU A 94 8.16 2.83 -26.09
C LEU A 94 6.74 2.25 -26.28
N LEU A 95 5.87 3.01 -26.94
CA LEU A 95 4.54 2.58 -27.38
C LEU A 95 4.54 2.52 -28.89
N ASP A 96 4.24 1.34 -29.48
CA ASP A 96 4.31 1.09 -30.92
C ASP A 96 5.60 1.65 -31.53
N ALA A 97 6.74 1.32 -30.92
CA ALA A 97 8.10 1.75 -31.26
C ALA A 97 8.41 3.26 -31.08
N LYS A 98 7.50 4.06 -30.53
CA LYS A 98 7.72 5.48 -30.25
C LYS A 98 8.11 5.69 -28.78
N GLU A 99 9.29 6.23 -28.53
CA GLU A 99 9.75 6.55 -27.17
C GLU A 99 8.86 7.61 -26.52
N GLN A 100 8.50 7.36 -25.26
CA GLN A 100 7.71 8.27 -24.44
C GLN A 100 8.63 9.11 -23.55
N THR A 101 8.27 10.38 -23.35
CA THR A 101 9.06 11.32 -22.52
C THR A 101 8.38 11.56 -21.18
N PHE A 102 9.20 11.64 -20.13
CA PHE A 102 8.76 11.91 -18.76
C PHE A 102 9.53 13.10 -18.18
N THR A 103 8.89 13.85 -17.28
CA THR A 103 9.52 15.00 -16.60
C THR A 103 10.39 14.60 -15.42
N TYR A 104 10.49 13.30 -15.14
CA TYR A 104 11.26 12.68 -14.06
C TYR A 104 12.07 11.50 -14.61
N PRO A 105 13.18 11.16 -13.95
CA PRO A 105 14.03 10.04 -14.39
C PRO A 105 13.31 8.70 -14.20
N LEU A 106 13.51 7.80 -15.16
CA LEU A 106 13.04 6.42 -15.08
C LEU A 106 14.22 5.54 -14.68
N ALA A 107 14.22 5.07 -13.44
CA ALA A 107 15.27 4.23 -12.89
C ALA A 107 14.73 3.26 -11.84
N PHE A 108 15.39 2.13 -11.66
CA PHE A 108 15.08 1.17 -10.59
C PHE A 108 16.37 0.53 -10.07
N LYS A 109 16.25 -0.17 -8.93
CA LYS A 109 17.36 -0.89 -8.31
C LYS A 109 16.93 -2.31 -7.96
N THR A 110 17.88 -3.24 -8.02
CA THR A 110 17.72 -4.60 -7.48
C THR A 110 18.22 -4.66 -6.04
N LYS A 111 17.71 -5.61 -5.26
CA LYS A 111 18.16 -5.84 -3.89
C LYS A 111 19.62 -6.31 -3.85
N GLN A 112 20.37 -5.81 -2.88
CA GLN A 112 21.74 -6.25 -2.61
C GLN A 112 21.72 -7.59 -1.89
N LEU A 113 22.57 -8.52 -2.31
CA LEU A 113 22.81 -9.77 -1.58
C LEU A 113 23.84 -9.51 -0.47
N TRP A 114 23.36 -9.37 0.76
CA TRP A 114 24.17 -8.98 1.93
C TRP A 114 24.35 -10.13 2.94
N GLU A 115 23.39 -11.05 3.02
CA GLU A 115 23.39 -12.16 3.98
C GLU A 115 24.70 -12.95 3.89
N TRP A 116 25.31 -13.22 5.04
CA TRP A 116 26.59 -13.92 5.20
C TRP A 116 27.80 -13.18 4.59
N ARG A 117 27.64 -11.92 4.11
CA ARG A 117 28.69 -11.13 3.44
C ARG A 117 29.03 -9.84 4.16
N GLY A 118 28.09 -9.27 4.91
CA GLY A 118 28.28 -8.01 5.61
C GLY A 118 27.08 -7.66 6.48
N ASP A 119 27.08 -6.44 6.99
CA ASP A 119 25.94 -5.89 7.71
C ASP A 119 24.76 -5.69 6.76
N ALA A 120 23.55 -5.79 7.29
CA ALA A 120 22.33 -5.50 6.56
C ALA A 120 22.33 -4.03 6.09
N PRO A 121 22.06 -3.75 4.80
CA PRO A 121 21.98 -2.38 4.30
C PRO A 121 20.95 -1.56 5.07
N ASP A 122 21.29 -0.29 5.32
CA ASP A 122 20.30 0.69 5.76
C ASP A 122 19.30 0.94 4.65
N PHE A 123 18.04 1.18 5.02
CA PHE A 123 16.99 1.49 4.06
C PHE A 123 15.90 2.35 4.70
N SER A 124 15.05 2.93 3.86
CA SER A 124 13.90 3.69 4.30
C SER A 124 12.67 3.41 3.45
N PHE A 125 11.50 3.56 4.05
CA PHE A 125 10.24 3.43 3.33
C PHE A 125 9.22 4.43 3.84
N LEU A 126 8.28 4.78 2.96
CA LEU A 126 7.12 5.56 3.31
C LEU A 126 5.92 4.65 3.59
N LEU A 127 4.96 5.17 4.34
CA LEU A 127 3.68 4.51 4.56
C LEU A 127 2.55 5.53 4.69
N GLY A 128 1.36 5.12 4.26
CA GLY A 128 0.15 5.92 4.37
C GLY A 128 -1.05 5.24 3.74
N SER A 129 -2.23 5.74 4.06
CA SER A 129 -3.54 5.26 3.61
C SER A 129 -4.49 6.40 3.31
N CYS A 130 -5.70 6.08 2.90
CA CYS A 130 -6.78 7.04 2.69
C CYS A 130 -6.43 8.11 1.65
N ASN A 131 -6.15 7.61 0.42
CA ASN A 131 -5.81 8.43 -0.74
C ASN A 131 -7.07 8.71 -1.58
N TYR A 132 -7.78 9.79 -1.26
CA TYR A 132 -8.99 10.19 -1.94
C TYR A 132 -8.71 11.19 -3.07
N VAL A 133 -9.01 10.80 -4.30
CA VAL A 133 -8.95 11.67 -5.48
C VAL A 133 -10.35 12.16 -5.80
N ASN A 134 -10.57 13.49 -5.73
CA ASN A 134 -11.87 14.08 -6.01
C ASN A 134 -12.32 13.83 -7.46
N ASP A 135 -13.63 13.66 -7.61
CA ASP A 135 -14.30 13.51 -8.90
C ASP A 135 -15.68 14.19 -8.82
N THR A 136 -15.76 15.41 -9.29
CA THR A 136 -16.93 16.29 -9.11
C THR A 136 -18.25 15.71 -9.67
N ALA A 137 -18.16 14.77 -10.61
CA ALA A 137 -19.35 14.11 -11.17
C ALA A 137 -19.94 13.05 -10.21
N TYR A 138 -19.12 12.49 -9.31
CA TYR A 138 -19.50 11.35 -8.47
C TYR A 138 -19.30 11.61 -6.98
N ASP A 139 -18.61 12.71 -6.61
CA ASP A 139 -18.44 13.09 -5.20
C ASP A 139 -19.76 13.58 -4.62
N ARG A 140 -19.93 13.38 -3.31
CA ARG A 140 -21.08 13.90 -2.58
C ARG A 140 -21.13 15.42 -2.67
N PRO A 141 -22.35 16.00 -2.79
CA PRO A 141 -22.51 17.46 -2.87
C PRO A 141 -21.94 18.18 -1.64
N GLY A 142 -21.36 19.34 -1.84
CA GLY A 142 -20.84 20.19 -0.78
C GLY A 142 -19.34 20.42 -0.86
N LYS A 143 -18.69 20.51 0.30
CA LYS A 143 -17.24 20.70 0.37
C LYS A 143 -16.53 19.42 -0.12
N PRO A 144 -15.53 19.53 -1.00
CA PRO A 144 -14.75 18.37 -1.44
C PRO A 144 -14.19 17.58 -0.26
N TYR A 145 -14.32 16.26 -0.30
CA TYR A 145 -13.81 15.38 0.76
C TYR A 145 -12.30 15.22 0.68
N GLY A 146 -11.75 15.05 -0.52
CA GLY A 146 -10.31 15.03 -0.74
C GLY A 146 -9.70 16.42 -0.60
N GLN A 147 -8.59 16.51 0.13
CA GLN A 147 -7.90 17.76 0.43
C GLN A 147 -6.80 18.12 -0.59
N GLY A 148 -6.77 17.36 -1.70
CA GLY A 148 -5.80 17.53 -2.80
C GLY A 148 -4.61 16.59 -2.71
N ALA A 149 -4.12 16.17 -3.87
CA ALA A 149 -3.09 15.15 -4.00
C ALA A 149 -1.66 15.71 -4.06
N ASN A 150 -1.44 17.01 -3.81
CA ASN A 150 -0.10 17.63 -3.89
C ASN A 150 0.92 17.03 -2.92
N ILE A 151 0.46 16.45 -1.81
CA ILE A 151 1.28 15.72 -0.84
C ILE A 151 2.11 14.61 -1.51
N LEU A 152 1.57 13.95 -2.56
CA LEU A 152 2.23 12.88 -3.31
C LEU A 152 3.52 13.35 -4.01
N ASN A 153 3.60 14.64 -4.40
CA ASN A 153 4.81 15.22 -4.96
C ASN A 153 5.92 15.32 -3.91
N TYR A 154 5.60 15.70 -2.67
CA TYR A 154 6.58 15.73 -1.59
C TYR A 154 7.04 14.32 -1.20
N MET A 155 6.13 13.34 -1.19
CA MET A 155 6.48 11.94 -0.97
C MET A 155 7.45 11.43 -2.02
N ALA A 156 7.27 11.79 -3.29
CA ALA A 156 8.15 11.38 -4.40
C ALA A 156 9.60 11.89 -4.28
N GLU A 157 9.82 12.95 -3.50
CA GLU A 157 11.13 13.60 -3.34
C GLU A 157 11.94 13.09 -2.13
N THR A 158 11.36 12.22 -1.31
CA THR A 158 12.01 11.73 -0.09
C THR A 158 13.22 10.84 -0.32
N GLY A 159 13.32 10.19 -1.48
CA GLY A 159 14.37 9.24 -1.79
C GLY A 159 14.25 7.91 -1.04
N ALA A 160 13.06 7.59 -0.51
CA ALA A 160 12.80 6.30 0.11
C ALA A 160 12.92 5.14 -0.89
N ASP A 161 13.24 3.95 -0.39
CA ASP A 161 13.42 2.77 -1.23
C ASP A 161 12.06 2.21 -1.73
N PHE A 162 11.02 2.30 -0.89
CA PHE A 162 9.67 1.89 -1.28
C PHE A 162 8.58 2.60 -0.49
N MET A 163 7.34 2.46 -0.97
CA MET A 163 6.10 2.92 -0.33
C MET A 163 5.26 1.71 0.06
N LEU A 164 4.76 1.70 1.29
CA LEU A 164 3.70 0.81 1.78
C LEU A 164 2.35 1.53 1.75
N TRP A 165 1.44 1.03 0.94
CA TRP A 165 0.06 1.47 0.91
C TRP A 165 -0.77 0.62 1.87
N LEU A 166 -1.36 1.28 2.87
CA LEU A 166 -2.02 0.63 4.01
C LEU A 166 -3.54 0.51 3.86
N GLY A 167 -4.01 0.41 2.63
CA GLY A 167 -5.44 0.38 2.34
C GLY A 167 -6.04 1.76 2.03
N ASP A 168 -7.28 1.77 1.56
CA ASP A 168 -7.99 2.96 1.06
C ASP A 168 -7.16 3.71 0.00
N ASN A 169 -6.51 2.94 -0.85
CA ASN A 169 -5.69 3.47 -1.94
C ASN A 169 -6.55 4.04 -3.06
N THR A 170 -7.79 3.57 -3.11
CA THR A 170 -8.84 3.96 -4.07
C THR A 170 -10.17 3.96 -3.34
N TYR A 171 -10.94 5.04 -3.47
CA TYR A 171 -12.25 5.16 -2.84
C TYR A 171 -13.36 4.85 -3.83
N THR A 172 -13.93 3.65 -3.79
CA THR A 172 -15.16 3.32 -4.51
C THR A 172 -16.34 4.10 -3.92
N ARG A 173 -17.23 4.58 -4.78
CA ARG A 173 -18.38 5.40 -4.40
C ARG A 173 -19.68 4.66 -4.72
N GLU A 174 -20.81 5.23 -4.31
CA GLU A 174 -22.14 4.68 -4.54
C GLU A 174 -22.42 4.39 -6.03
N ALA A 175 -21.81 5.15 -6.95
CA ALA A 175 -21.91 4.91 -8.38
C ALA A 175 -21.00 3.81 -8.91
N ASP A 176 -20.01 3.38 -8.15
CA ASP A 176 -18.94 2.50 -8.60
C ASP A 176 -19.16 1.03 -8.20
N TYR A 177 -19.39 0.76 -6.92
CA TYR A 177 -19.35 -0.59 -6.37
C TYR A 177 -20.54 -1.51 -6.75
N SER A 178 -21.48 -0.99 -7.53
CA SER A 178 -22.60 -1.77 -8.06
C SER A 178 -22.37 -2.32 -9.47
N SER A 179 -21.25 -2.02 -10.12
CA SER A 179 -20.95 -2.46 -11.47
C SER A 179 -19.45 -2.64 -11.75
N GLU A 180 -19.13 -3.59 -12.65
CA GLU A 180 -17.74 -3.80 -13.07
C GLU A 180 -17.13 -2.55 -13.74
N SER A 181 -17.91 -1.86 -14.56
CA SER A 181 -17.45 -0.64 -15.24
C SER A 181 -17.19 0.50 -14.24
N GLY A 182 -18.03 0.64 -13.21
CA GLY A 182 -17.85 1.63 -12.16
C GLY A 182 -16.57 1.38 -11.36
N MET A 183 -16.38 0.15 -10.88
CA MET A 183 -15.16 -0.19 -10.14
C MET A 183 -13.89 -0.01 -10.99
N LYS A 184 -13.88 -0.44 -12.24
CA LYS A 184 -12.76 -0.20 -13.18
C LYS A 184 -12.49 1.28 -13.38
N TYR A 185 -13.56 2.07 -13.60
CA TYR A 185 -13.46 3.52 -13.74
C TYR A 185 -12.77 4.13 -12.52
N ARG A 186 -13.19 3.76 -11.32
CA ARG A 186 -12.66 4.34 -10.08
C ARG A 186 -11.17 4.04 -9.86
N TYR A 187 -10.77 2.79 -10.09
CA TYR A 187 -9.36 2.42 -10.04
C TYR A 187 -8.53 3.20 -11.08
N GLN A 188 -9.03 3.33 -12.31
CA GLN A 188 -8.36 4.10 -13.36
C GLN A 188 -8.30 5.59 -13.00
N HIS A 189 -9.40 6.18 -12.52
CA HIS A 189 -9.45 7.58 -12.12
C HIS A 189 -8.40 7.91 -11.06
N THR A 190 -8.35 7.13 -9.99
CA THR A 190 -7.36 7.32 -8.92
C THR A 190 -5.94 7.15 -9.47
N ARG A 191 -5.69 6.10 -10.26
CA ARG A 191 -4.36 5.79 -10.76
C ARG A 191 -3.84 6.82 -11.76
N SER A 192 -4.71 7.49 -12.50
CA SER A 192 -4.36 8.50 -13.50
C SER A 192 -4.17 9.92 -12.92
N ASP A 193 -4.32 10.13 -11.60
CA ASP A 193 -4.04 11.45 -10.99
C ASP A 193 -2.61 11.90 -11.32
N VAL A 194 -2.48 13.12 -11.81
CA VAL A 194 -1.20 13.67 -12.29
C VAL A 194 -0.14 13.77 -11.19
N ASN A 195 -0.55 14.03 -9.94
CA ASN A 195 0.36 14.13 -8.81
C ASN A 195 0.90 12.77 -8.37
N LEU A 196 0.21 11.68 -8.71
CA LEU A 196 0.62 10.33 -8.37
C LEU A 196 1.76 9.81 -9.26
N GLN A 197 1.85 10.29 -10.53
CA GLN A 197 2.72 9.70 -11.53
C GLN A 197 4.21 9.71 -11.14
N LYS A 198 4.70 10.84 -10.62
CA LYS A 198 6.09 10.95 -10.16
C LYS A 198 6.39 10.01 -8.99
N LEU A 199 5.46 9.89 -8.03
CA LEU A 199 5.60 8.98 -6.90
C LEU A 199 5.67 7.52 -7.37
N LEU A 200 4.80 7.10 -8.29
CA LEU A 200 4.80 5.75 -8.84
C LEU A 200 6.13 5.35 -9.48
N ALA A 201 6.83 6.31 -10.10
CA ALA A 201 8.10 6.06 -10.78
C ALA A 201 9.34 6.21 -9.87
N SER A 202 9.21 6.82 -8.67
CA SER A 202 10.34 7.21 -7.83
C SER A 202 10.85 6.11 -6.90
N MET A 203 10.00 5.15 -6.53
CA MET A 203 10.32 4.08 -5.58
C MET A 203 9.46 2.85 -5.83
N ASN A 204 9.80 1.70 -5.22
CA ASN A 204 8.97 0.49 -5.32
C ASN A 204 7.66 0.65 -4.52
N HIS A 205 6.58 0.00 -4.97
CA HIS A 205 5.27 0.08 -4.32
C HIS A 205 4.77 -1.30 -3.91
N TYR A 206 4.42 -1.43 -2.64
CA TYR A 206 3.74 -2.59 -2.06
C TYR A 206 2.43 -2.12 -1.43
N ALA A 207 1.35 -2.85 -1.64
CA ALA A 207 0.03 -2.45 -1.17
C ALA A 207 -0.72 -3.59 -0.49
N THR A 208 -1.49 -3.26 0.53
CA THR A 208 -2.67 -3.99 0.94
C THR A 208 -3.91 -3.15 0.66
N TRP A 209 -5.07 -3.72 0.79
CA TRP A 209 -6.35 -3.02 0.64
C TRP A 209 -7.02 -2.75 1.98
N ASP A 210 -8.07 -1.92 1.93
CA ASP A 210 -9.05 -1.79 2.98
C ASP A 210 -10.46 -1.72 2.33
N ASP A 211 -11.51 -1.33 3.05
CA ASP A 211 -12.89 -1.41 2.59
C ASP A 211 -13.15 -0.63 1.30
N HIS A 212 -12.61 0.57 1.17
CA HIS A 212 -12.85 1.41 -0.01
C HIS A 212 -12.16 0.92 -1.30
N ASP A 213 -11.06 0.16 -1.20
CA ASP A 213 -10.50 -0.57 -2.35
C ASP A 213 -11.34 -1.79 -2.70
N TYR A 214 -11.95 -2.41 -1.68
CA TYR A 214 -12.64 -3.68 -1.76
C TYR A 214 -14.10 -3.53 -2.18
N GLY A 215 -14.83 -2.56 -1.63
CA GLY A 215 -16.25 -2.38 -1.89
C GLY A 215 -16.82 -1.08 -1.36
N ASP A 216 -17.98 -1.17 -0.75
CA ASP A 216 -18.62 -0.09 0.01
C ASP A 216 -18.01 0.04 1.42
N ASN A 217 -18.34 1.13 2.10
CA ASN A 217 -17.83 1.41 3.45
C ASN A 217 -18.10 0.24 4.40
N ASP A 218 -17.09 -0.18 5.14
CA ASP A 218 -17.09 -1.33 6.05
C ASP A 218 -17.39 -2.70 5.37
N ALA A 219 -17.21 -2.81 4.04
CA ALA A 219 -17.45 -4.03 3.29
C ALA A 219 -16.70 -5.23 3.88
N ASN A 220 -17.36 -6.39 3.84
CA ASN A 220 -16.87 -7.63 4.43
C ASN A 220 -16.93 -8.81 3.42
N LYS A 221 -16.68 -10.03 3.86
CA LYS A 221 -16.67 -11.24 3.01
C LYS A 221 -17.92 -11.48 2.19
N ASN A 222 -19.04 -10.83 2.50
CA ASN A 222 -20.32 -10.97 1.79
C ASN A 222 -20.45 -9.99 0.61
N PHE A 223 -19.50 -9.10 0.40
CA PHE A 223 -19.54 -8.20 -0.75
C PHE A 223 -19.63 -9.00 -2.06
N TRP A 224 -20.66 -8.72 -2.85
CA TRP A 224 -21.00 -9.54 -4.02
C TRP A 224 -19.99 -9.49 -5.16
N PHE A 225 -19.21 -8.40 -5.24
CA PHE A 225 -18.16 -8.26 -6.26
C PHE A 225 -16.74 -8.48 -5.72
N LYS A 226 -16.57 -9.17 -4.59
CA LYS A 226 -15.25 -9.38 -3.98
C LYS A 226 -14.20 -10.01 -4.92
N ASP A 227 -14.63 -10.91 -5.80
CA ASP A 227 -13.73 -11.52 -6.79
C ASP A 227 -13.26 -10.50 -7.84
N LEU A 228 -14.15 -9.58 -8.24
CA LEU A 228 -13.81 -8.46 -9.10
C LEU A 228 -12.88 -7.47 -8.39
N SER A 229 -13.14 -7.15 -7.12
CA SER A 229 -12.26 -6.30 -6.30
C SER A 229 -10.85 -6.85 -6.26
N ARG A 230 -10.74 -8.16 -5.97
CA ARG A 230 -9.45 -8.84 -5.98
C ARG A 230 -8.78 -8.79 -7.35
N LYS A 231 -9.52 -9.06 -8.41
CA LYS A 231 -9.01 -8.99 -9.78
C LYS A 231 -8.46 -7.59 -10.08
N LEU A 232 -9.19 -6.52 -9.75
CA LEU A 232 -8.75 -5.15 -9.96
C LEU A 232 -7.54 -4.81 -9.10
N PHE A 233 -7.55 -5.21 -7.84
CA PHE A 233 -6.39 -5.01 -6.98
C PHE A 233 -5.13 -5.69 -7.55
N VAL A 234 -5.25 -6.94 -7.98
CA VAL A 234 -4.17 -7.67 -8.66
C VAL A 234 -3.74 -6.95 -9.93
N ASP A 235 -4.66 -6.47 -10.75
CA ASP A 235 -4.33 -5.77 -12.00
C ASP A 235 -3.58 -4.44 -11.73
N TYR A 236 -3.98 -3.68 -10.73
CA TYR A 236 -3.49 -2.31 -10.48
C TYR A 236 -2.28 -2.22 -9.54
N TRP A 237 -1.87 -3.32 -8.91
CA TRP A 237 -0.69 -3.33 -8.03
C TRP A 237 0.42 -4.23 -8.55
N GLY A 238 1.65 -3.87 -8.15
CA GLY A 238 2.89 -4.56 -8.52
C GLY A 238 3.43 -5.47 -7.43
N ASN A 239 2.60 -5.96 -6.51
CA ASN A 239 3.01 -6.96 -5.53
C ASN A 239 3.42 -8.27 -6.24
N LYS A 240 4.31 -9.04 -5.60
CA LYS A 240 4.77 -10.31 -6.17
C LYS A 240 3.75 -11.44 -5.99
N ILE A 241 3.06 -11.44 -4.85
CA ILE A 241 2.09 -12.45 -4.44
C ILE A 241 0.80 -11.76 -4.01
N PHE A 242 -0.34 -12.42 -4.23
CA PHE A 242 -1.66 -11.96 -3.82
C PHE A 242 -2.46 -13.13 -3.26
N GLY A 243 -2.41 -13.31 -1.94
CA GLY A 243 -3.11 -14.38 -1.24
C GLY A 243 -2.63 -15.78 -1.62
N GLN A 244 -3.40 -16.77 -1.24
CA GLN A 244 -3.16 -18.17 -1.56
C GLN A 244 -4.40 -18.78 -2.24
N ASN A 245 -4.19 -19.64 -3.22
CA ASN A 245 -5.26 -20.36 -3.94
C ASN A 245 -6.35 -19.44 -4.54
N GLY A 246 -5.98 -18.20 -4.90
CA GLY A 246 -6.94 -17.23 -5.44
C GLY A 246 -7.78 -16.51 -4.38
N GLU A 247 -7.52 -16.69 -3.10
CA GLU A 247 -8.24 -16.06 -1.98
C GLU A 247 -7.41 -14.96 -1.33
N GLY A 248 -8.00 -13.77 -1.19
CA GLY A 248 -7.38 -12.62 -0.55
C GLY A 248 -6.22 -12.00 -1.31
N VAL A 249 -5.55 -11.04 -0.67
CA VAL A 249 -4.39 -10.31 -1.22
C VAL A 249 -3.18 -10.32 -0.29
N TYR A 250 -3.25 -11.04 0.83
CA TYR A 250 -2.17 -11.10 1.81
C TYR A 250 -0.90 -11.69 1.23
N GLN A 251 0.24 -11.20 1.72
CA GLN A 251 1.58 -11.63 1.30
C GLN A 251 2.63 -11.29 2.35
N ASN A 252 3.85 -11.81 2.18
CA ASN A 252 5.03 -11.27 2.84
C ASN A 252 6.14 -10.98 1.83
N PHE A 253 7.00 -10.05 2.18
CA PHE A 253 8.26 -9.79 1.47
C PHE A 253 9.33 -9.35 2.46
N LYS A 254 10.59 -9.55 2.07
CA LYS A 254 11.76 -9.09 2.84
C LYS A 254 12.38 -7.89 2.17
N TRP A 255 12.86 -6.95 3.00
CA TRP A 255 13.72 -5.86 2.54
C TRP A 255 14.86 -5.69 3.55
N SER A 256 16.10 -5.92 3.12
CA SER A 256 17.24 -6.01 4.02
C SER A 256 16.96 -7.03 5.16
N ASP A 257 17.12 -6.64 6.41
CA ASP A 257 16.88 -7.45 7.60
C ASP A 257 15.51 -7.25 8.26
N ALA A 258 14.55 -6.69 7.51
CA ALA A 258 13.15 -6.59 7.91
C ALA A 258 12.25 -7.48 7.05
N GLU A 259 11.13 -7.92 7.62
CA GLU A 259 10.09 -8.68 6.92
C GLU A 259 8.72 -8.04 7.16
N PHE A 260 7.95 -7.93 6.08
CA PHE A 260 6.66 -7.27 6.03
C PHE A 260 5.58 -8.31 5.75
N PHE A 261 4.67 -8.52 6.70
CA PHE A 261 3.52 -9.40 6.60
C PHE A 261 2.30 -8.53 6.32
N MET A 262 1.95 -8.39 5.05
CA MET A 262 0.82 -7.58 4.61
C MET A 262 -0.44 -8.43 4.68
N LEU A 263 -1.37 -8.04 5.52
CA LEU A 263 -2.61 -8.76 5.78
C LEU A 263 -3.75 -8.24 4.91
N ASP A 264 -4.71 -9.12 4.71
CA ASP A 264 -6.00 -8.84 4.10
C ASP A 264 -7.05 -8.85 5.21
N ASP A 265 -7.66 -7.73 5.49
CA ASP A 265 -8.65 -7.57 6.55
C ASP A 265 -10.10 -7.50 6.02
N ARG A 266 -10.33 -7.84 4.73
CA ARG A 266 -11.64 -7.77 4.06
C ARG A 266 -12.16 -9.11 3.56
N TRP A 267 -11.34 -9.88 2.85
CA TRP A 267 -11.77 -11.09 2.15
C TRP A 267 -12.43 -12.14 3.07
N PHE A 268 -11.93 -12.28 4.29
CA PHE A 268 -12.39 -13.26 5.27
C PHE A 268 -13.24 -12.66 6.40
N ARG A 269 -13.35 -11.33 6.43
CA ARG A 269 -13.94 -10.57 7.52
C ARG A 269 -15.41 -10.91 7.70
N ASP A 270 -15.77 -11.28 8.91
CA ASP A 270 -17.17 -11.39 9.36
C ASP A 270 -17.77 -10.01 9.60
N GLU A 271 -19.12 -9.95 9.59
CA GLU A 271 -19.87 -8.75 9.93
C GLU A 271 -19.49 -8.22 11.32
N SER A 272 -19.21 -6.93 11.41
CA SER A 272 -18.75 -6.28 12.63
C SER A 272 -19.77 -6.35 13.77
N GLU A 273 -21.07 -6.31 13.45
CA GLU A 273 -22.19 -6.34 14.41
C GLU A 273 -22.49 -7.74 14.95
N LEU A 274 -21.88 -8.79 14.41
CA LEU A 274 -22.08 -10.13 14.94
C LEU A 274 -21.61 -10.23 16.40
N ASP A 275 -22.46 -10.78 17.26
CA ASP A 275 -22.12 -11.05 18.67
C ASP A 275 -21.01 -12.12 18.75
N GLU A 276 -19.82 -11.73 19.11
CA GLU A 276 -18.65 -12.61 19.23
C GLU A 276 -18.82 -13.70 20.30
N LYS A 277 -19.72 -13.52 21.27
CA LYS A 277 -20.01 -14.57 22.29
C LYS A 277 -20.78 -15.74 21.69
N LYS A 278 -21.58 -15.48 20.67
CA LYS A 278 -22.43 -16.49 20.00
C LYS A 278 -21.82 -17.00 18.70
N ASN A 279 -20.90 -16.25 18.11
CA ASN A 279 -20.32 -16.54 16.82
C ASN A 279 -18.80 -16.63 16.93
N ASN A 280 -18.19 -17.49 16.16
CA ASN A 280 -16.72 -17.53 16.03
C ASN A 280 -16.26 -16.49 15.00
N LYS A 281 -16.40 -15.21 15.34
CA LYS A 281 -16.17 -14.07 14.48
C LYS A 281 -14.68 -13.88 14.19
N THR A 282 -14.35 -13.66 12.92
CA THR A 282 -12.98 -13.51 12.44
C THR A 282 -12.83 -12.31 11.51
N GLN A 283 -11.69 -11.68 11.49
CA GLN A 283 -11.31 -10.66 10.53
C GLN A 283 -10.34 -11.23 9.47
N LEU A 284 -9.34 -11.98 9.90
CA LEU A 284 -8.32 -12.56 9.04
C LEU A 284 -8.71 -13.92 8.46
N GLY A 285 -9.59 -14.63 9.13
CA GLY A 285 -9.91 -16.01 8.81
C GLY A 285 -8.81 -17.01 9.20
N ALA A 286 -9.22 -18.25 9.44
CA ALA A 286 -8.31 -19.29 9.97
C ALA A 286 -7.08 -19.55 9.07
N LYS A 287 -7.27 -19.55 7.73
CA LYS A 287 -6.18 -19.82 6.79
C LYS A 287 -5.10 -18.75 6.84
N GLN A 288 -5.50 -17.48 6.77
CA GLN A 288 -4.54 -16.36 6.82
C GLN A 288 -3.87 -16.24 8.18
N LEU A 289 -4.64 -16.44 9.26
CA LEU A 289 -4.10 -16.41 10.62
C LEU A 289 -3.05 -17.51 10.84
N ASP A 290 -3.30 -18.73 10.36
CA ASP A 290 -2.31 -19.81 10.44
C ASP A 290 -1.07 -19.49 9.59
N TRP A 291 -1.25 -19.02 8.35
CA TRP A 291 -0.15 -18.57 7.50
C TRP A 291 0.71 -17.51 8.20
N LEU A 292 0.08 -16.50 8.82
CA LEU A 292 0.80 -15.45 9.55
C LEU A 292 1.61 -16.03 10.72
N LYS A 293 1.01 -16.90 11.51
CA LYS A 293 1.68 -17.55 12.65
C LYS A 293 2.90 -18.37 12.23
N GLN A 294 2.75 -19.19 11.19
CA GLN A 294 3.87 -19.98 10.65
C GLN A 294 4.98 -19.08 10.09
N SER A 295 4.59 -18.03 9.37
CA SER A 295 5.53 -17.08 8.79
C SER A 295 6.30 -16.29 9.85
N LEU A 296 5.65 -15.86 10.93
CA LEU A 296 6.27 -15.16 12.04
C LEU A 296 7.33 -16.04 12.77
N VAL A 297 7.02 -17.33 12.97
CA VAL A 297 7.96 -18.28 13.57
C VAL A 297 9.16 -18.55 12.65
N HIS A 298 8.91 -18.65 11.34
CA HIS A 298 9.97 -18.88 10.35
C HIS A 298 10.89 -17.68 10.16
N SER A 299 10.41 -16.47 10.46
CA SER A 299 11.11 -15.22 10.18
C SER A 299 12.32 -15.01 11.11
N ASN A 300 13.48 -14.80 10.50
CA ASN A 300 14.72 -14.38 11.18
C ASN A 300 14.95 -12.86 11.09
N ALA A 301 13.97 -12.09 10.62
CA ALA A 301 14.09 -10.64 10.48
C ALA A 301 14.24 -9.96 11.85
N VAL A 302 15.03 -8.87 11.89
CA VAL A 302 15.21 -8.04 13.09
C VAL A 302 13.90 -7.33 13.41
N PHE A 303 13.27 -6.73 12.41
CA PHE A 303 11.95 -6.13 12.52
C PHE A 303 10.93 -6.90 11.69
N LYS A 304 9.79 -7.23 12.30
CA LYS A 304 8.66 -7.95 11.72
C LYS A 304 7.46 -7.01 11.68
N PHE A 305 7.21 -6.42 10.53
CA PHE A 305 6.09 -5.51 10.36
C PHE A 305 4.83 -6.29 10.01
N ILE A 306 3.81 -6.22 10.88
CA ILE A 306 2.47 -6.71 10.58
C ILE A 306 1.67 -5.52 10.04
N VAL A 307 1.35 -5.57 8.74
CA VAL A 307 0.75 -4.47 7.99
C VAL A 307 -0.71 -4.79 7.71
N VAL A 308 -1.63 -3.93 8.09
CA VAL A 308 -3.07 -4.16 7.98
C VAL A 308 -3.81 -2.83 7.73
N GLY A 309 -4.99 -2.86 7.11
CA GLY A 309 -5.81 -1.67 6.85
C GLY A 309 -6.22 -0.97 8.15
N GLY A 310 -6.99 -1.63 8.99
CA GLY A 310 -7.47 -1.09 10.27
C GLY A 310 -6.50 -1.24 11.45
N GLN A 311 -6.65 -0.41 12.49
CA GLN A 311 -5.81 -0.45 13.71
C GLN A 311 -5.90 -1.78 14.44
N PHE A 312 -4.75 -2.30 14.90
CA PHE A 312 -4.67 -3.56 15.64
C PHE A 312 -4.68 -3.39 17.16
N LEU A 313 -3.87 -2.46 17.70
CA LEU A 313 -3.70 -2.32 19.15
C LEU A 313 -4.73 -1.40 19.82
N ASN A 314 -5.41 -0.53 19.10
CA ASN A 314 -6.37 0.41 19.66
C ASN A 314 -7.57 -0.30 20.30
N THR A 315 -7.81 -0.06 21.61
CA THR A 315 -8.96 -0.58 22.37
C THR A 315 -9.97 0.50 22.74
N GLU A 316 -9.67 1.76 22.46
CA GLU A 316 -10.47 2.92 22.87
C GLU A 316 -11.47 3.38 21.81
N THR A 317 -11.46 2.78 20.63
CA THR A 317 -12.36 3.13 19.55
C THR A 317 -13.63 2.28 19.54
N ASP A 318 -14.77 2.92 19.20
CA ASP A 318 -16.02 2.25 18.82
C ASP A 318 -16.10 2.05 17.29
N LYS A 319 -15.09 2.56 16.57
CA LYS A 319 -14.98 2.45 15.13
C LYS A 319 -14.35 1.13 14.73
N GLU A 320 -14.27 0.90 13.43
CA GLU A 320 -13.64 -0.26 12.84
C GLU A 320 -12.20 -0.45 13.35
N SER A 321 -11.91 -1.61 13.88
CA SER A 321 -10.59 -2.00 14.39
C SER A 321 -10.57 -3.47 14.75
N PHE A 322 -9.39 -4.05 14.95
CA PHE A 322 -9.27 -5.43 15.49
C PHE A 322 -9.91 -5.62 16.87
N ASN A 323 -10.19 -4.54 17.60
CA ASN A 323 -10.89 -4.65 18.88
C ASN A 323 -12.34 -5.15 18.74
N LEU A 324 -12.92 -5.12 17.54
CA LEU A 324 -14.20 -5.75 17.24
C LEU A 324 -14.11 -7.27 17.11
N TYR A 325 -12.91 -7.86 17.00
CA TYR A 325 -12.60 -9.29 16.86
C TYR A 325 -11.68 -9.74 17.98
N LYS A 326 -12.16 -9.60 19.22
CA LYS A 326 -11.33 -9.73 20.44
C LYS A 326 -10.69 -11.10 20.60
N LYS A 327 -11.39 -12.19 20.22
CA LYS A 327 -10.86 -13.55 20.31
C LYS A 327 -9.67 -13.75 19.36
N GLU A 328 -9.85 -13.37 18.09
CA GLU A 328 -8.80 -13.51 17.08
C GLU A 328 -7.60 -12.61 17.41
N ARG A 329 -7.85 -11.35 17.82
CA ARG A 329 -6.81 -10.44 18.32
C ARG A 329 -6.03 -11.04 19.49
N ALA A 330 -6.72 -11.56 20.51
CA ALA A 330 -6.10 -12.17 21.67
C ALA A 330 -5.32 -13.43 21.29
N GLU A 331 -5.81 -14.23 20.36
CA GLU A 331 -5.14 -15.43 19.83
C GLU A 331 -3.80 -15.09 19.18
N LEU A 332 -3.75 -14.04 18.32
CA LEU A 332 -2.50 -13.62 17.68
C LEU A 332 -1.51 -13.05 18.71
N LEU A 333 -1.98 -12.18 19.61
CA LEU A 333 -1.12 -11.61 20.67
C LEU A 333 -0.54 -12.68 21.60
N LYS A 334 -1.37 -13.65 22.00
CA LYS A 334 -0.93 -14.80 22.78
C LYS A 334 0.10 -15.64 22.03
N PHE A 335 -0.12 -15.89 20.74
CA PHE A 335 0.81 -16.65 19.91
C PHE A 335 2.19 -15.97 19.83
N ILE A 336 2.24 -14.65 19.62
CA ILE A 336 3.46 -13.84 19.58
C ILE A 336 4.24 -14.01 20.91
N THR A 337 3.52 -13.95 22.03
CA THR A 337 4.10 -14.05 23.38
C THR A 337 4.62 -15.47 23.67
N ASP A 338 3.79 -16.48 23.47
CA ASP A 338 4.11 -17.89 23.80
C ASP A 338 5.30 -18.40 22.99
N ASN A 339 5.42 -17.97 21.75
CA ASN A 339 6.51 -18.35 20.85
C ASN A 339 7.71 -17.38 20.90
N LYS A 340 7.71 -16.42 21.83
CA LYS A 340 8.80 -15.45 22.04
C LYS A 340 9.23 -14.75 20.75
N ILE A 341 8.27 -14.36 19.92
CA ILE A 341 8.54 -13.70 18.65
C ILE A 341 8.96 -12.26 18.92
N ASN A 342 10.20 -11.93 18.61
CA ASN A 342 10.80 -10.62 18.80
C ASN A 342 10.62 -9.72 17.58
N GLY A 343 10.70 -8.39 17.77
CA GLY A 343 10.80 -7.42 16.69
C GLY A 343 9.46 -7.09 16.02
N VAL A 344 8.32 -7.39 16.64
CA VAL A 344 7.00 -7.15 16.03
C VAL A 344 6.59 -5.70 16.20
N VAL A 345 6.20 -5.07 15.08
CA VAL A 345 5.61 -3.72 15.00
C VAL A 345 4.41 -3.78 14.06
N PHE A 346 3.28 -3.20 14.46
CA PHE A 346 2.09 -3.09 13.63
C PHE A 346 2.13 -1.78 12.84
N LEU A 347 1.67 -1.82 11.59
CA LEU A 347 1.49 -0.67 10.72
C LEU A 347 0.05 -0.69 10.21
N SER A 348 -0.67 0.42 10.38
CA SER A 348 -2.10 0.50 10.09
C SER A 348 -2.50 1.82 9.41
N GLY A 349 -3.71 1.84 8.84
CA GLY A 349 -4.32 2.96 8.14
C GLY A 349 -5.69 3.36 8.68
N ASP A 350 -6.68 3.55 7.78
CA ASP A 350 -8.12 3.76 8.01
C ASP A 350 -8.53 5.02 8.80
N ARG A 351 -7.87 5.34 9.86
CA ARG A 351 -8.38 6.19 10.96
C ARG A 351 -8.47 7.69 10.65
N HIS A 352 -7.99 8.15 9.50
CA HIS A 352 -7.96 9.56 9.11
C HIS A 352 -7.27 10.48 10.14
N HIS A 353 -6.34 9.92 10.90
CA HIS A 353 -5.36 10.59 11.74
C HIS A 353 -4.13 9.70 11.88
N THR A 354 -3.02 10.29 12.23
CA THR A 354 -1.78 9.56 12.54
C THR A 354 -1.52 9.57 14.03
N GLU A 355 -1.16 8.42 14.58
CA GLU A 355 -0.69 8.26 15.96
C GLU A 355 0.26 7.06 16.08
N LEU A 356 1.10 7.08 17.09
CA LEU A 356 1.88 5.92 17.52
C LEU A 356 1.31 5.41 18.83
N LEU A 357 0.82 4.16 18.85
CA LEU A 357 0.41 3.49 20.07
C LEU A 357 1.56 2.64 20.60
N LYS A 358 1.74 2.64 21.92
CA LYS A 358 2.67 1.78 22.65
C LYS A 358 1.87 0.98 23.67
N TYR A 359 1.85 -0.31 23.51
CA TYR A 359 1.11 -1.20 24.38
C TYR A 359 2.06 -2.03 25.24
N GLU A 360 2.07 -1.75 26.53
CA GLU A 360 2.84 -2.48 27.55
C GLU A 360 1.86 -3.31 28.38
N SER A 361 1.92 -4.63 28.28
CA SER A 361 1.11 -5.52 29.11
C SER A 361 1.67 -5.56 30.54
N LYS A 362 0.82 -5.25 31.51
CA LYS A 362 1.15 -5.47 32.93
C LYS A 362 0.57 -6.83 33.37
N PRO A 363 1.21 -7.54 34.30
CA PRO A 363 0.75 -8.86 34.76
C PRO A 363 -0.68 -8.91 35.30
N ASP A 364 -1.20 -7.76 35.75
CA ASP A 364 -2.54 -7.63 36.34
C ASP A 364 -3.57 -6.97 35.41
N ASP A 365 -3.20 -6.73 34.14
CA ASP A 365 -4.16 -6.18 33.18
C ASP A 365 -5.31 -7.16 32.96
N SER A 366 -6.54 -6.68 33.12
CA SER A 366 -7.75 -7.36 32.64
C SER A 366 -8.14 -6.87 31.26
N ASP A 367 -8.80 -7.72 30.48
CA ASP A 367 -9.48 -7.29 29.25
C ASP A 367 -10.72 -6.45 29.57
N ALA A 368 -11.37 -5.91 28.53
CA ALA A 368 -12.59 -5.12 28.69
C ALA A 368 -13.77 -5.88 29.33
N SER A 369 -13.65 -7.21 29.49
CA SER A 369 -14.62 -8.06 30.22
C SER A 369 -14.29 -8.25 31.69
N GLY A 370 -13.17 -7.70 32.19
CA GLY A 370 -12.64 -7.92 33.55
C GLY A 370 -11.90 -9.24 33.71
N THR A 371 -11.69 -9.99 32.63
CA THR A 371 -10.92 -11.24 32.66
C THR A 371 -9.44 -10.92 32.63
N LYS A 372 -8.65 -11.50 33.56
CA LYS A 372 -7.19 -11.36 33.53
C LYS A 372 -6.63 -11.79 32.19
N LYS A 373 -5.80 -10.96 31.57
CA LYS A 373 -5.14 -11.31 30.30
C LYS A 373 -4.30 -12.57 30.50
N SER A 374 -4.48 -13.51 29.60
CA SER A 374 -3.78 -14.81 29.65
C SER A 374 -2.34 -14.72 29.14
N TYR A 375 -1.87 -13.52 28.78
CA TYR A 375 -0.54 -13.27 28.21
C TYR A 375 0.04 -11.95 28.73
N ALA A 376 1.34 -11.93 28.96
CA ALA A 376 2.13 -10.74 29.25
C ALA A 376 3.22 -10.61 28.20
N PHE A 377 3.35 -9.42 27.59
CA PHE A 377 4.41 -9.20 26.61
C PHE A 377 5.76 -9.06 27.29
N ASN A 378 6.77 -9.67 26.68
CA ASN A 378 8.15 -9.55 27.15
C ASN A 378 8.81 -8.23 26.72
N TYR A 379 8.17 -7.48 25.82
CA TYR A 379 8.59 -6.18 25.31
C TYR A 379 7.35 -5.37 24.86
N PRO A 380 7.43 -4.02 24.75
CA PRO A 380 6.30 -3.22 24.29
C PRO A 380 5.98 -3.48 22.82
N LEU A 381 4.69 -3.62 22.48
CA LEU A 381 4.22 -3.65 21.11
C LEU A 381 3.87 -2.23 20.65
N TYR A 382 4.17 -1.93 19.40
CA TYR A 382 3.87 -0.64 18.78
C TYR A 382 2.90 -0.83 17.61
N ASP A 383 1.98 0.14 17.43
CA ASP A 383 1.08 0.24 16.26
C ASP A 383 1.18 1.68 15.74
N LEU A 384 1.76 1.83 14.56
CA LEU A 384 1.86 3.10 13.87
C LEU A 384 0.72 3.20 12.86
N THR A 385 -0.22 4.09 13.12
CA THR A 385 -1.26 4.47 12.16
C THR A 385 -0.77 5.65 11.33
N SER A 386 -0.88 5.56 10.00
CA SER A 386 -0.50 6.63 9.07
C SER A 386 -1.64 6.92 8.10
N SER A 387 -2.40 7.98 8.38
CA SER A 387 -3.64 8.37 7.71
C SER A 387 -3.99 9.84 8.04
N PRO A 388 -4.70 10.59 7.16
CA PRO A 388 -4.94 10.31 5.76
C PRO A 388 -3.90 10.97 4.85
N ILE A 389 -3.61 10.37 3.70
CA ILE A 389 -2.78 11.03 2.68
C ILE A 389 -3.52 12.24 2.12
N SER A 390 -4.72 12.04 1.55
CA SER A 390 -5.47 13.11 0.87
C SER A 390 -6.96 13.17 1.21
N ALA A 391 -7.52 12.15 1.88
CA ALA A 391 -8.91 12.18 2.37
C ALA A 391 -9.12 13.21 3.50
N GLY A 392 -10.37 13.49 3.84
CA GLY A 392 -10.71 14.40 4.95
C GLY A 392 -10.23 13.87 6.30
N PRO A 393 -9.61 14.70 7.16
CA PRO A 393 -9.14 14.30 8.48
C PRO A 393 -10.29 13.91 9.42
N SER A 394 -10.01 13.04 10.40
CA SER A 394 -10.98 12.59 11.40
C SER A 394 -11.33 13.65 12.45
N ASN A 395 -12.43 13.39 13.16
CA ASN A 395 -12.83 14.18 14.34
C ASN A 395 -12.35 13.55 15.66
N VAL A 396 -11.24 12.82 15.67
CA VAL A 396 -10.74 12.06 16.83
C VAL A 396 -10.69 12.87 18.12
N LEU A 397 -10.35 14.14 18.05
CA LEU A 397 -10.31 15.04 19.21
C LEU A 397 -11.68 15.26 19.89
N LYS A 398 -12.79 14.87 19.23
CA LYS A 398 -14.17 14.95 19.77
C LYS A 398 -14.72 13.60 20.21
N THR A 399 -13.90 12.57 20.22
CA THR A 399 -14.25 11.20 20.60
C THR A 399 -13.55 10.80 21.89
N LYS A 400 -13.86 9.62 22.43
CA LYS A 400 -13.14 9.05 23.56
C LYS A 400 -11.65 8.77 23.26
N GLU A 401 -11.30 8.58 21.98
CA GLU A 401 -9.93 8.38 21.52
C GLU A 401 -9.04 9.64 21.68
N ALA A 402 -9.62 10.82 21.94
CA ALA A 402 -8.84 12.03 22.20
C ALA A 402 -7.77 11.81 23.30
N ASN A 403 -8.12 11.01 24.31
CA ASN A 403 -7.26 10.69 25.46
C ASN A 403 -6.86 9.20 25.47
N ASN A 404 -6.53 8.62 24.31
CA ASN A 404 -6.11 7.21 24.23
C ASN A 404 -4.86 6.98 25.11
N PRO A 405 -4.94 6.12 26.16
CA PRO A 405 -3.86 5.93 27.12
C PRO A 405 -2.64 5.19 26.55
N TYR A 406 -2.79 4.57 25.39
CA TYR A 406 -1.71 3.89 24.70
C TYR A 406 -0.95 4.78 23.73
N ARG A 407 -1.47 5.99 23.47
CA ARG A 407 -0.80 6.92 22.55
C ARG A 407 0.51 7.42 23.14
N VAL A 408 1.58 7.30 22.36
CA VAL A 408 2.84 7.98 22.67
C VAL A 408 2.60 9.49 22.59
N GLU A 409 3.03 10.19 23.61
CA GLU A 409 2.79 11.63 23.76
C GLU A 409 3.29 12.42 22.53
N ASN A 410 2.52 13.41 22.10
CA ASN A 410 2.81 14.31 20.97
C ASN A 410 2.88 13.62 19.57
N THR A 411 2.33 12.40 19.41
CA THR A 411 2.33 11.72 18.11
C THR A 411 1.03 11.85 17.33
N LEU A 412 -0.04 12.44 17.90
CA LEU A 412 -1.31 12.64 17.21
C LEU A 412 -1.22 13.75 16.17
N VAL A 413 -1.55 13.43 14.90
CA VAL A 413 -1.69 14.39 13.80
C VAL A 413 -3.06 14.23 13.16
N VAL A 414 -3.85 15.32 13.15
CA VAL A 414 -5.22 15.38 12.61
C VAL A 414 -5.23 16.36 11.43
N ASP A 415 -4.42 16.09 10.43
CA ASP A 415 -4.35 16.77 9.12
C ASP A 415 -3.81 15.77 8.11
N ASN A 416 -3.80 16.11 6.82
CA ASN A 416 -3.17 15.28 5.80
C ASN A 416 -1.67 15.11 6.09
N ASN A 417 -1.22 13.88 6.05
CA ASN A 417 0.12 13.50 6.47
C ASN A 417 0.54 12.16 5.84
N TYR A 418 1.80 11.82 6.00
CA TYR A 418 2.36 10.49 5.75
C TYR A 418 3.49 10.22 6.73
N CYS A 419 3.82 8.96 6.94
CA CYS A 419 4.99 8.59 7.73
C CYS A 419 6.11 8.03 6.86
N GLY A 420 7.33 8.18 7.35
CA GLY A 420 8.52 7.51 6.85
C GLY A 420 9.20 6.74 7.96
N ILE A 421 9.74 5.57 7.64
CA ILE A 421 10.53 4.76 8.55
C ILE A 421 11.91 4.54 7.95
N LYS A 422 12.94 4.81 8.74
CA LYS A 422 14.34 4.48 8.40
C LYS A 422 14.84 3.39 9.32
N ILE A 423 15.37 2.32 8.73
CA ILE A 423 16.08 1.25 9.45
C ILE A 423 17.57 1.44 9.22
N SER A 424 18.34 1.59 10.30
CA SER A 424 19.78 1.86 10.20
C SER A 424 20.56 1.28 11.38
N GLY A 425 21.88 1.17 11.22
CA GLY A 425 22.79 0.70 12.26
C GLY A 425 23.36 -0.70 11.99
N LYS A 426 24.27 -1.14 12.82
CA LYS A 426 24.93 -2.46 12.71
C LYS A 426 24.06 -3.57 13.29
N LYS A 427 24.37 -4.81 12.94
CA LYS A 427 23.74 -6.00 13.50
C LYS A 427 23.78 -5.98 15.04
N GLY A 428 22.64 -6.21 15.67
CA GLY A 428 22.48 -6.17 17.13
C GLY A 428 22.29 -4.76 17.73
N GLN A 429 22.36 -3.73 16.89
CA GLN A 429 22.17 -2.31 17.26
C GLN A 429 21.33 -1.56 16.21
N ARG A 430 20.42 -2.28 15.53
CA ARG A 430 19.54 -1.66 14.53
C ARG A 430 18.56 -0.69 15.20
N GLN A 431 18.30 0.38 14.52
CA GLN A 431 17.34 1.40 14.94
C GLN A 431 16.25 1.56 13.89
N LEU A 432 15.02 1.63 14.36
CA LEU A 432 13.84 2.00 13.60
C LEU A 432 13.47 3.42 13.97
N THR A 433 13.67 4.37 13.05
CA THR A 433 13.32 5.78 13.24
C THR A 433 12.09 6.11 12.42
N ILE A 434 11.02 6.51 13.11
CA ILE A 434 9.76 6.98 12.53
C ILE A 434 9.83 8.50 12.40
N SER A 435 9.36 9.04 11.28
CA SER A 435 9.10 10.46 11.07
C SER A 435 7.72 10.65 10.47
N CYS A 436 6.88 11.46 11.09
CA CYS A 436 5.60 11.85 10.51
C CYS A 436 5.76 13.21 9.84
N TYR A 437 5.31 13.33 8.61
CA TYR A 437 5.40 14.54 7.78
C TYR A 437 4.01 15.10 7.52
N ASP A 438 3.90 16.41 7.51
CA ASP A 438 2.69 17.06 7.04
C ASP A 438 2.57 17.04 5.51
N LYS A 439 1.48 17.59 4.98
CA LYS A 439 1.19 17.67 3.55
C LYS A 439 2.19 18.48 2.72
N THR A 440 3.15 19.15 3.35
CA THR A 440 4.22 19.93 2.70
C THR A 440 5.60 19.30 2.88
N GLY A 441 5.66 18.09 3.45
CA GLY A 441 6.91 17.36 3.71
C GLY A 441 7.69 17.81 4.94
N ILE A 442 7.08 18.63 5.81
CA ILE A 442 7.72 19.10 7.05
C ILE A 442 7.47 18.08 8.16
N VAL A 443 8.53 17.69 8.87
CA VAL A 443 8.44 16.75 10.01
C VAL A 443 7.62 17.35 11.14
N LYS A 444 6.60 16.65 11.57
CA LYS A 444 5.74 16.99 12.72
C LYS A 444 6.29 16.42 14.02
N TRP A 445 6.72 15.16 13.97
CA TRP A 445 7.33 14.45 15.08
C TRP A 445 8.22 13.33 14.58
N GLY A 446 9.12 12.86 15.45
CA GLY A 446 9.96 11.70 15.23
C GLY A 446 10.01 10.82 16.48
N TYR A 447 10.18 9.51 16.29
CA TYR A 447 10.31 8.52 17.36
C TYR A 447 11.28 7.42 16.94
N THR A 448 12.13 6.97 17.88
CA THR A 448 13.11 5.90 17.60
C THR A 448 12.86 4.71 18.51
N ILE A 449 12.86 3.52 17.92
CA ILE A 449 12.76 2.23 18.60
C ILE A 449 14.06 1.47 18.30
N ASN A 450 14.77 1.02 19.33
CA ASN A 450 15.98 0.23 19.13
C ASN A 450 15.60 -1.26 18.99
N GLU A 451 16.41 -2.02 18.25
CA GLU A 451 16.26 -3.47 18.13
C GLU A 451 16.13 -4.17 19.49
N LEU A 452 16.92 -3.70 20.49
CA LEU A 452 16.94 -4.28 21.82
C LEU A 452 15.65 -4.00 22.62
N ASP A 453 14.94 -2.91 22.32
CA ASP A 453 13.67 -2.57 22.96
C ASP A 453 12.53 -3.53 22.55
N LEU A 454 12.71 -4.26 21.45
CA LEU A 454 11.77 -5.24 20.92
C LEU A 454 12.20 -6.70 21.12
N LYS A 455 13.12 -6.93 22.04
CA LYS A 455 13.55 -8.28 22.44
C LYS A 455 13.01 -8.62 23.82
N GLY A 456 12.40 -9.79 23.93
CA GLY A 456 12.00 -10.34 25.22
C GLY A 456 13.21 -10.55 26.14
N LYS A 457 13.05 -10.18 27.40
CA LYS A 457 14.04 -10.42 28.47
C LYS A 457 13.99 -11.86 28.94
#